data_1ef1eb8b97b0c434db90ef66d44ef0ba
#
_entry.id   1ef1eb8b97b0c434db90ef66d44ef0ba
#
_cell.length_a   1.000
_cell.length_b   1.000
_cell.length_c   1.000
_cell.angle_alpha   90.00
_cell.angle_beta   90.00
_cell.angle_gamma   90.00
#
_symmetry.space_group_name_H-M   'P 1'
#
loop_
_entity.id
_entity.type
_entity.pdbx_description
1 polymer ?
#
loop_
_entity_poly.entity_id
_entity_poly.type
_entity_poly.pdbx_seq_one_letter_code
_entity_poly.pdbx_strand_id
1 'polypeptide(L)'
;VYKRQTIIRPFDDEFRTLLENTIDDAADDSGWASLGDVGSVLSKKMPDFDPRNYGYKKLSLLVRALSDAVDMKTEQQRVYVRNRVG
;
A
#
# COMPACT_ATOMS: atom_id res chain seq x y z
N VAL A 1 0.21 -10.75 28.73
CA VAL A 1 0.24 -10.78 28.19
C VAL A 1 0.38 -10.84 27.36
N TYR A 2 0.56 -10.55 27.27
CA TYR A 2 0.75 -10.42 26.53
C TYR A 2 1.37 -10.64 25.75
N LYS A 3 1.52 -10.80 25.42
CA LYS A 3 1.98 -11.00 24.74
C LYS A 3 2.43 -11.02 23.89
N ARG A 4 2.92 -11.09 23.44
CA ARG A 4 3.32 -11.18 22.50
C ARG A 4 3.18 -11.14 21.67
N GLN A 5 3.93 -11.00 21.75
CA GLN A 5 3.30 -11.11 20.76
C GLN A 5 3.62 -10.65 19.43
N THR A 6 3.29 -11.19 18.32
CA THR A 6 3.48 -10.62 17.00
C THR A 6 2.96 -9.21 16.99
N ILE A 7 3.81 -8.29 16.63
CA ILE A 7 3.40 -6.91 16.57
C ILE A 7 2.89 -6.63 15.17
N ILE A 8 1.59 -6.58 15.04
CA ILE A 8 0.95 -6.16 13.82
C ILE A 8 0.62 -4.70 13.99
N ARG A 9 1.25 -3.85 13.20
CA ARG A 9 1.00 -2.43 13.26
C ARG A 9 -0.36 -2.13 12.66
N PRO A 10 -1.21 -1.38 13.35
CA PRO A 10 -2.47 -0.94 12.75
C PRO A 10 -2.19 0.08 11.66
N PHE A 11 -3.12 0.21 10.73
CA PHE A 11 -3.03 1.28 9.75
C PHE A 11 -3.43 2.58 10.43
N ASP A 12 -2.43 3.39 10.76
CA ASP A 12 -2.69 4.70 11.33
C ASP A 12 -2.76 5.73 10.20
N ASP A 13 -3.14 6.95 10.57
CA ASP A 13 -3.29 8.03 9.59
C ASP A 13 -1.98 8.34 8.90
N GLU A 14 -0.88 8.21 9.62
CA GLU A 14 0.44 8.48 9.08
C GLU A 14 0.78 7.53 7.94
N PHE A 15 0.53 6.23 8.15
CA PHE A 15 0.78 5.25 7.11
C PHE A 15 -0.17 5.42 5.93
N ARG A 16 -1.43 5.70 6.19
CA ARG A 16 -2.40 5.91 5.12
C ARG A 16 -2.01 7.11 4.27
N THR A 17 -1.59 8.19 4.89
CA THR A 17 -1.13 9.38 4.18
C THR A 17 0.11 9.06 3.36
N LEU A 18 1.05 8.31 3.92
CA LEU A 18 2.25 7.89 3.21
C LEU A 18 1.89 7.07 1.97
N LEU A 19 0.97 6.14 2.12
CA LEU A 19 0.56 5.29 1.00
C LEU A 19 -0.16 6.10 -0.07
N GLU A 20 -1.04 7.02 0.32
CA GLU A 20 -1.74 7.88 -0.62
C GLU A 20 -0.77 8.72 -1.42
N ASN A 21 0.20 9.33 -0.75
CA ASN A 21 1.22 10.14 -1.43
C ASN A 21 2.09 9.28 -2.34
N THR A 22 2.38 8.06 -1.92
CA THR A 22 3.17 7.12 -2.71
C THR A 22 2.45 6.74 -3.99
N ILE A 23 1.15 6.48 -3.90
CA ILE A 23 0.35 6.15 -5.07
C ILE A 23 0.32 7.34 -6.03
N ASP A 24 0.13 8.55 -5.52
CA ASP A 24 0.13 9.75 -6.35
C ASP A 24 1.47 9.93 -7.06
N ASP A 25 2.58 9.70 -6.36
CA ASP A 25 3.91 9.84 -6.94
C ASP A 25 4.18 8.80 -8.02
N ALA A 26 3.61 7.62 -7.90
CA ALA A 26 3.82 6.53 -8.83
C ALA A 26 2.78 6.49 -9.95
N ALA A 27 1.70 7.26 -9.82
CA ALA A 27 0.59 7.22 -10.77
C ALA A 27 0.98 7.84 -12.11
N ASP A 28 0.42 7.29 -13.18
CA ASP A 28 0.58 7.86 -14.51
C ASP A 28 -0.53 8.91 -14.76
N ASP A 29 -0.63 9.34 -16.02
CA ASP A 29 -1.60 10.37 -16.38
C ASP A 29 -3.04 9.96 -16.12
N SER A 30 -3.31 8.66 -16.08
CA SER A 30 -4.66 8.16 -15.81
C SER A 30 -5.00 8.13 -14.33
N GLY A 31 -4.02 8.37 -13.46
CA GLY A 31 -4.19 8.29 -12.01
C GLY A 31 -3.94 6.90 -11.44
N TRP A 32 -3.65 5.93 -12.30
CA TRP A 32 -3.37 4.56 -11.87
C TRP A 32 -1.87 4.34 -11.74
N ALA A 33 -1.46 3.68 -10.68
CA ALA A 33 -0.06 3.30 -10.46
C ALA A 33 0.01 1.78 -10.44
N SER A 34 1.07 1.23 -11.06
CA SER A 34 1.28 -0.21 -10.94
C SER A 34 1.73 -0.52 -9.51
N LEU A 35 1.33 -1.67 -9.02
CA LEU A 35 1.69 -2.05 -7.66
C LEU A 35 3.20 -2.16 -7.49
N GLY A 36 3.91 -2.60 -8.54
CA GLY A 36 5.36 -2.66 -8.51
C GLY A 36 6.00 -1.29 -8.33
N ASP A 37 5.48 -0.29 -9.04
CA ASP A 37 5.97 1.09 -8.88
C ASP A 37 5.67 1.64 -7.51
N VAL A 38 4.48 1.36 -6.98
CA VAL A 38 4.13 1.76 -5.62
C VAL A 38 5.11 1.16 -4.62
N GLY A 39 5.43 -0.12 -4.79
CA GLY A 39 6.39 -0.79 -3.91
C GLY A 39 7.78 -0.16 -3.99
N SER A 40 8.22 0.18 -5.22
CA SER A 40 9.53 0.81 -5.40
C SER A 40 9.61 2.18 -4.73
N VAL A 41 8.58 3.01 -4.95
CA VAL A 41 8.55 4.34 -4.36
C VAL A 41 8.45 4.26 -2.84
N LEU A 42 7.61 3.35 -2.36
CA LEU A 42 7.43 3.17 -0.91
C LEU A 42 8.73 2.74 -0.24
N SER A 43 9.48 1.84 -0.89
CA SER A 43 10.77 1.40 -0.37
C SER A 43 11.79 2.52 -0.29
N LYS A 44 11.72 3.49 -1.21
CA LYS A 44 12.60 4.65 -1.16
C LYS A 44 12.23 5.60 -0.03
N LYS A 45 10.94 5.76 0.23
CA LYS A 45 10.46 6.64 1.30
C LYS A 45 10.65 6.02 2.67
N MET A 46 10.55 4.69 2.75
CA MET A 46 10.62 3.96 3.98
C MET A 46 11.43 2.69 3.75
N PRO A 47 12.78 2.79 3.81
CA PRO A 47 13.65 1.66 3.44
C PRO A 47 13.43 0.39 4.25
N ASP A 48 12.92 0.50 5.47
CA ASP A 48 12.65 -0.66 6.32
C ASP A 48 11.19 -1.14 6.20
N PHE A 49 10.47 -0.63 5.21
CA PHE A 49 9.08 -1.06 5.01
C PHE A 49 9.01 -2.53 4.62
N ASP A 50 8.09 -3.24 5.27
CA ASP A 50 7.80 -4.62 4.94
C ASP A 50 6.33 -4.88 5.24
N PRO A 51 5.54 -5.34 4.25
CA PRO A 51 4.12 -5.61 4.49
C PRO A 51 3.88 -6.59 5.63
N ARG A 52 4.84 -7.46 5.91
CA ARG A 52 4.72 -8.42 7.00
C ARG A 52 4.66 -7.74 8.36
N ASN A 53 5.22 -6.55 8.49
CA ASN A 53 5.12 -5.76 9.73
C ASN A 53 3.68 -5.34 10.02
N TYR A 54 2.83 -5.37 9.01
CA TYR A 54 1.42 -5.01 9.13
C TYR A 54 0.51 -6.25 9.07
N GLY A 55 1.11 -7.44 9.07
CA GLY A 55 0.35 -8.68 9.08
C GLY A 55 0.02 -9.23 7.70
N TYR A 56 0.64 -8.72 6.66
CA TYR A 56 0.35 -9.14 5.28
C TYR A 56 1.59 -9.73 4.63
N LYS A 57 1.41 -10.79 3.87
CA LYS A 57 2.52 -11.47 3.20
C LYS A 57 3.03 -10.69 2.00
N LYS A 58 2.17 -9.90 1.38
CA LYS A 58 2.48 -9.18 0.15
C LYS A 58 1.89 -7.78 0.20
N LEU A 59 2.49 -6.88 -0.56
CA LEU A 59 1.97 -5.52 -0.67
C LEU A 59 0.54 -5.52 -1.25
N SER A 60 0.25 -6.41 -2.19
CA SER A 60 -1.09 -6.49 -2.78
C SER A 60 -2.16 -6.79 -1.73
N LEU A 61 -1.84 -7.65 -0.79
CA LEU A 61 -2.78 -8.00 0.28
C LEU A 61 -2.97 -6.82 1.24
N LEU A 62 -1.88 -6.11 1.53
CA LEU A 62 -1.93 -4.93 2.39
C LEU A 62 -2.79 -3.85 1.74
N VAL A 63 -2.57 -3.56 0.47
CA VAL A 63 -3.34 -2.53 -0.23
C VAL A 63 -4.80 -2.94 -0.36
N ARG A 64 -5.06 -4.22 -0.57
CA ARG A 64 -6.44 -4.72 -0.64
C ARG A 64 -7.19 -4.48 0.67
N ALA A 65 -6.49 -4.55 1.79
CA ALA A 65 -7.11 -4.27 3.09
C ALA A 65 -7.50 -2.80 3.23
N LEU A 66 -6.96 -1.92 2.38
CA LEU A 66 -7.29 -0.50 2.36
C LEU A 66 -8.24 -0.17 1.22
N SER A 67 -9.06 -1.12 0.80
CA SER A 67 -9.96 -0.93 -0.34
C SER A 67 -11.01 0.18 -0.13
N ASP A 68 -11.19 0.62 1.11
CA ASP A 68 -12.04 1.77 1.39
C ASP A 68 -11.37 3.10 1.01
N ALA A 69 -10.05 3.10 0.88
CA ALA A 69 -9.28 4.30 0.55
C ALA A 69 -8.65 4.27 -0.84
N VAL A 70 -8.53 3.10 -1.44
CA VAL A 70 -7.91 2.94 -2.75
C VAL A 70 -8.73 2.00 -3.62
N ASP A 71 -8.68 2.24 -4.92
CA ASP A 71 -9.25 1.34 -5.91
C ASP A 71 -8.15 0.44 -6.45
N MET A 72 -8.50 -0.80 -6.73
CA MET A 72 -7.57 -1.76 -7.32
C MET A 72 -8.18 -2.35 -8.58
N LYS A 73 -7.33 -2.61 -9.58
CA LYS A 73 -7.74 -3.38 -10.74
C LYS A 73 -6.60 -4.26 -11.19
N THR A 74 -6.94 -5.31 -11.92
CA THR A 74 -5.95 -6.21 -12.50
C THR A 74 -6.14 -6.21 -14.00
N GLU A 75 -5.06 -5.92 -14.74
CA GLU A 75 -5.05 -5.96 -16.20
C GLU A 75 -3.79 -6.65 -16.66
N GLN A 76 -3.94 -7.64 -17.55
CA GLN A 76 -2.81 -8.35 -18.14
C GLN A 76 -1.84 -8.87 -17.06
N GLN A 77 -2.41 -9.43 -16.01
CA GLN A 77 -1.66 -10.00 -14.89
C GLN A 77 -0.90 -8.98 -14.04
N ARG A 78 -1.20 -7.69 -14.23
CA ARG A 78 -0.63 -6.63 -13.41
C ARG A 78 -1.69 -6.00 -12.55
N VAL A 79 -1.31 -5.67 -11.33
CA VAL A 79 -2.20 -5.01 -10.39
C VAL A 79 -1.93 -3.52 -10.42
N TYR A 80 -3.00 -2.75 -10.53
CA TYR A 80 -2.92 -1.28 -10.51
C TYR A 80 -3.75 -0.77 -9.36
N VAL A 81 -3.32 0.35 -8.80
CA VAL A 81 -4.00 0.99 -7.69
C VAL A 81 -4.17 2.47 -7.96
N ARG A 82 -5.20 3.04 -7.37
CA ARG A 82 -5.50 4.46 -7.51
C ARG A 82 -6.13 4.93 -6.22
N ASN A 83 -5.78 6.15 -5.79
CA ASN A 83 -6.44 6.74 -4.65
C ASN A 83 -7.92 6.97 -4.97
N ARG A 84 -8.77 6.55 -4.06
CA ARG A 84 -10.20 6.79 -4.22
C ARG A 84 -10.49 8.24 -3.88
N VAL A 85 -11.04 8.95 -4.84
CA VAL A 85 -11.42 10.34 -4.64
C VAL A 85 -12.81 10.35 -4.02
N GLY A 86 -12.87 10.81 -2.79
CA GLY A 86 -14.10 10.78 -2.01
C GLY A 86 -15.16 11.73 -2.45
#